data_6b0af9a7d50986fed2ccba2a90d53eb0
#
_entry.id   6b0af9a7d50986fed2ccba2a90d53eb0
#
_cell.length_a   1.000
_cell.length_b   1.000
_cell.length_c   1.000
_cell.angle_alpha   90.00
_cell.angle_beta   90.00
_cell.angle_gamma   90.00
#
_symmetry.space_group_name_H-M   'P 1'
#
loop_
_entity.id
_entity.type
_entity.pdbx_description
1 polymer ?
#
loop_
_entity_poly.entity_id
_entity_poly.type
_entity_poly.pdbx_seq_one_letter_code
_entity_poly.pdbx_strand_id
1 'polypeptide(L)'
;AKLDENNNFIGDEKFNLFDDESLGTQKYFYAIGPIINALKNGSTLFLDELDASLHPILTRRLVELFNNKEINGKGAQLIFTSQDTNLLDQTLFDKEQIWFVEKDEYGASHLTGLSEYRDIRKQEKIEEKYIKGKYGAIPYLGTFKTVFTKSN
;
A
#
# COMPACT_ATOMS: atom_id res chain seq x y z
N ALA A 1 7.44 26.51 -8.86
CA ALA A 1 7.09 27.91 -8.62
C ALA A 1 7.21 28.21 -7.12
N LYS A 2 7.83 29.31 -6.76
CA LYS A 2 7.88 29.82 -5.40
C LYS A 2 6.81 30.89 -5.21
N LEU A 3 6.03 30.78 -4.15
CA LEU A 3 4.96 31.71 -3.82
C LEU A 3 5.31 32.45 -2.52
N ASP A 4 4.88 33.71 -2.39
CA ASP A 4 4.93 34.46 -1.14
C ASP A 4 3.78 34.08 -0.19
N GLU A 5 3.72 34.70 0.99
CA GLU A 5 2.71 34.47 2.01
C GLU A 5 1.26 34.82 1.52
N ASN A 6 1.16 35.58 0.44
CA ASN A 6 -0.12 35.99 -0.18
C ASN A 6 -0.47 35.18 -1.44
N ASN A 7 0.25 34.05 -1.70
CA ASN A 7 0.14 33.21 -2.89
C ASN A 7 0.51 33.90 -4.21
N ASN A 8 1.28 34.98 -4.20
CA ASN A 8 1.79 35.58 -5.42
C ASN A 8 3.05 34.85 -5.88
N PHE A 9 3.20 34.68 -7.19
CA PHE A 9 4.39 34.09 -7.79
C PHE A 9 5.59 35.02 -7.62
N ILE A 10 6.67 34.52 -6.98
CA ILE A 10 7.91 35.25 -6.75
C ILE A 10 9.11 34.67 -7.49
N GLY A 11 8.95 33.55 -8.18
CA GLY A 11 9.99 32.94 -9.00
C GLY A 11 9.89 31.44 -9.13
N ASP A 12 10.79 30.87 -9.93
CA ASP A 12 10.99 29.43 -10.04
C ASP A 12 12.22 29.04 -9.21
N GLU A 13 12.03 28.00 -8.39
CA GLU A 13 13.11 27.32 -7.70
C GLU A 13 13.31 25.96 -8.39
N LYS A 14 14.55 25.66 -8.76
CA LYS A 14 14.90 24.36 -9.35
C LYS A 14 15.30 23.42 -8.24
N PHE A 15 14.59 22.31 -8.13
CA PHE A 15 14.94 21.22 -7.25
C PHE A 15 15.53 20.06 -8.05
N ASN A 16 16.59 19.48 -7.53
CA ASN A 16 17.08 18.21 -8.02
C ASN A 16 16.30 17.11 -7.31
N LEU A 17 15.56 16.30 -8.09
CA LEU A 17 14.74 15.22 -7.54
C LEU A 17 15.53 14.24 -6.65
N PHE A 18 16.81 14.04 -6.94
CA PHE A 18 17.64 13.08 -6.22
C PHE A 18 18.32 13.66 -4.98
N ASP A 19 18.67 14.94 -5.02
CA ASP A 19 19.49 15.57 -3.98
C ASP A 19 18.63 16.36 -2.98
N ASP A 20 17.52 16.96 -3.46
CA ASP A 20 16.72 17.89 -2.68
C ASP A 20 15.42 17.28 -2.15
N GLU A 21 14.94 16.16 -2.77
CA GLU A 21 13.66 15.58 -2.44
C GLU A 21 13.76 14.31 -1.58
N SER A 22 12.73 14.09 -0.75
CA SER A 22 12.65 12.88 0.07
C SER A 22 12.51 11.61 -0.79
N LEU A 23 12.93 10.47 -0.25
CA LEU A 23 12.73 9.17 -0.93
C LEU A 23 11.25 8.92 -1.26
N GLY A 24 10.33 9.38 -0.42
CA GLY A 24 8.89 9.28 -0.68
C GLY A 24 8.47 10.10 -1.90
N THR A 25 8.95 11.35 -2.01
CA THR A 25 8.69 12.20 -3.18
C THR A 25 9.26 11.59 -4.46
N GLN A 26 10.49 11.06 -4.39
CA GLN A 26 11.11 10.38 -5.52
C GLN A 26 10.31 9.15 -5.97
N LYS A 27 9.91 8.27 -5.05
CA LYS A 27 9.08 7.09 -5.36
C LYS A 27 7.74 7.50 -5.97
N TYR A 28 7.07 8.49 -5.39
CA TYR A 28 5.81 9.00 -5.93
C TYR A 28 5.99 9.52 -7.36
N PHE A 29 7.05 10.27 -7.61
CA PHE A 29 7.36 10.79 -8.95
C PHE A 29 7.57 9.67 -9.97
N TYR A 30 8.29 8.59 -9.59
CA TYR A 30 8.48 7.44 -10.47
C TYR A 30 7.21 6.61 -10.67
N ALA A 31 6.35 6.51 -9.68
CA ALA A 31 5.12 5.73 -9.77
C ALA A 31 4.05 6.44 -10.61
N ILE A 32 4.00 7.78 -10.59
CA ILE A 32 2.90 8.54 -11.22
C ILE A 32 2.83 8.36 -12.74
N GLY A 33 3.98 8.26 -13.41
CA GLY A 33 4.04 8.03 -14.87
C GLY A 33 3.39 6.71 -15.29
N PRO A 34 3.83 5.56 -14.77
CA PRO A 34 3.18 4.27 -14.98
C PRO A 34 1.69 4.24 -14.60
N ILE A 35 1.29 4.89 -13.50
CA ILE A 35 -0.11 4.99 -13.06
C ILE A 35 -0.96 5.71 -14.12
N ILE A 36 -0.51 6.90 -14.55
CA ILE A 36 -1.21 7.67 -15.59
C ILE A 36 -1.31 6.86 -16.88
N ASN A 37 -0.23 6.18 -17.27
CA ASN A 37 -0.22 5.35 -18.48
C ASN A 37 -1.21 4.19 -18.37
N ALA A 38 -1.25 3.48 -17.24
CA ALA A 38 -2.19 2.39 -17.00
C ALA A 38 -3.65 2.88 -17.09
N LEU A 39 -3.99 3.97 -16.39
CA LEU A 39 -5.33 4.56 -16.41
C LEU A 39 -5.76 5.01 -17.81
N LYS A 40 -4.84 5.63 -18.57
CA LYS A 40 -5.12 6.07 -19.95
C LYS A 40 -5.36 4.93 -20.93
N ASN A 41 -4.71 3.79 -20.74
CA ASN A 41 -4.74 2.67 -21.68
C ASN A 41 -5.62 1.50 -21.22
N GLY A 42 -6.14 1.49 -19.97
CA GLY A 42 -6.90 0.38 -19.43
C GLY A 42 -6.01 -0.86 -19.19
N SER A 43 -4.73 -0.67 -18.87
CA SER A 43 -3.78 -1.76 -18.67
C SER A 43 -3.64 -2.14 -17.21
N THR A 44 -3.07 -3.34 -16.96
CA THR A 44 -2.74 -3.79 -15.62
C THR A 44 -1.37 -3.27 -15.21
N LEU A 45 -1.28 -2.69 -14.02
CA LEU A 45 -0.06 -2.21 -13.39
C LEU A 45 0.24 -3.05 -12.16
N PHE A 46 1.49 -3.53 -12.06
CA PHE A 46 2.00 -4.22 -10.89
C PHE A 46 2.96 -3.32 -10.13
N LEU A 47 2.74 -3.15 -8.83
CA LEU A 47 3.62 -2.38 -7.95
C LEU A 47 3.97 -3.20 -6.71
N ASP A 48 5.24 -3.39 -6.46
CA ASP A 48 5.71 -4.02 -5.24
C ASP A 48 5.96 -2.97 -4.16
N GLU A 49 5.52 -3.27 -2.92
CA GLU A 49 5.62 -2.37 -1.77
C GLU A 49 5.12 -0.94 -2.07
N LEU A 50 3.86 -0.82 -2.50
CA LEU A 50 3.25 0.47 -2.86
C LEU A 50 3.35 1.51 -1.73
N ASP A 51 3.28 1.07 -0.47
CA ASP A 51 3.34 1.90 0.72
C ASP A 51 4.77 2.31 1.11
N ALA A 52 5.80 1.65 0.59
CA ALA A 52 7.17 1.88 1.02
C ALA A 52 7.61 3.34 0.78
N SER A 53 7.93 4.04 1.88
CA SER A 53 8.34 5.45 1.91
C SER A 53 7.25 6.46 1.51
N LEU A 54 6.01 6.03 1.26
CA LEU A 54 4.88 6.92 1.03
C LEU A 54 4.11 7.18 2.32
N HIS A 55 3.55 8.37 2.42
CA HIS A 55 2.59 8.64 3.49
C HIS A 55 1.30 7.82 3.26
N PRO A 56 0.70 7.17 4.29
CA PRO A 56 -0.48 6.31 4.11
C PRO A 56 -1.64 6.98 3.35
N ILE A 57 -1.85 8.29 3.55
CA ILE A 57 -2.86 9.04 2.79
C ILE A 57 -2.55 9.05 1.29
N LEU A 58 -1.28 9.16 0.87
CA LEU A 58 -0.91 9.14 -0.54
C LEU A 58 -1.12 7.76 -1.14
N THR A 59 -0.72 6.70 -0.43
CA THR A 59 -0.94 5.31 -0.86
C THR A 59 -2.44 5.06 -1.08
N ARG A 60 -3.28 5.45 -0.11
CA ARG A 60 -4.73 5.34 -0.25
C ARG A 60 -5.26 6.10 -1.47
N ARG A 61 -4.82 7.34 -1.69
CA ARG A 61 -5.23 8.15 -2.84
C ARG A 61 -4.85 7.53 -4.17
N LEU A 62 -3.68 6.91 -4.28
CA LEU A 62 -3.28 6.19 -5.49
C LEU A 62 -4.23 5.02 -5.80
N VAL A 63 -4.61 4.24 -4.78
CA VAL A 63 -5.59 3.16 -4.94
C VAL A 63 -6.97 3.69 -5.34
N GLU A 64 -7.43 4.77 -4.70
CA GLU A 64 -8.70 5.41 -5.01
C GLU A 64 -8.81 5.86 -6.49
N LEU A 65 -7.69 6.21 -7.16
CA LEU A 65 -7.70 6.55 -8.59
C LEU A 65 -8.18 5.36 -9.44
N PHE A 66 -7.78 4.14 -9.10
CA PHE A 66 -8.19 2.94 -9.84
C PHE A 66 -9.64 2.53 -9.53
N ASN A 67 -10.13 2.83 -8.32
CA ASN A 67 -11.51 2.56 -7.92
C ASN A 67 -12.51 3.61 -8.46
N ASN A 68 -12.03 4.79 -8.85
CA ASN A 68 -12.88 5.86 -9.36
C ASN A 68 -13.24 5.63 -10.84
N LYS A 69 -14.51 5.35 -11.13
CA LYS A 69 -15.00 5.05 -12.48
C LYS A 69 -14.87 6.24 -13.46
N GLU A 70 -14.88 7.48 -12.96
CA GLU A 70 -14.72 8.66 -13.81
C GLU A 70 -13.26 8.82 -14.27
N ILE A 71 -12.31 8.47 -13.41
CA ILE A 71 -10.87 8.51 -13.70
C ILE A 71 -10.45 7.26 -14.47
N ASN A 72 -10.88 6.10 -14.00
CA ASN A 72 -10.57 4.77 -14.56
C ASN A 72 -11.65 4.31 -15.54
N GLY A 73 -12.02 5.14 -16.49
CA GLY A 73 -13.07 4.83 -17.48
C GLY A 73 -12.72 3.70 -18.45
N LYS A 74 -11.44 3.28 -18.51
CA LYS A 74 -10.98 2.18 -19.36
C LYS A 74 -10.75 0.86 -18.60
N GLY A 75 -11.04 0.81 -17.30
CA GLY A 75 -10.92 -0.41 -16.51
C GLY A 75 -9.47 -0.87 -16.28
N ALA A 76 -8.54 0.06 -16.09
CA ALA A 76 -7.18 -0.28 -15.66
C ALA A 76 -7.20 -1.03 -14.32
N GLN A 77 -6.26 -1.95 -14.14
CA GLN A 77 -6.13 -2.74 -12.91
C GLN A 77 -4.82 -2.39 -12.19
N LEU A 78 -4.90 -2.26 -10.87
CA LEU A 78 -3.74 -2.13 -9.99
C LEU A 78 -3.61 -3.41 -9.16
N ILE A 79 -2.48 -4.09 -9.29
CA ILE A 79 -2.09 -5.23 -8.46
C ILE A 79 -0.85 -4.81 -7.68
N PHE A 80 -0.90 -4.86 -6.37
CA PHE A 80 0.20 -4.39 -5.55
C PHE A 80 0.38 -5.21 -4.28
N THR A 81 1.60 -5.17 -3.73
CA THR A 81 1.89 -5.63 -2.38
C THR A 81 2.00 -4.44 -1.42
N SER A 82 1.65 -4.65 -0.17
CA SER A 82 1.76 -3.63 0.89
C SER A 82 1.90 -4.27 2.25
N GLN A 83 2.59 -3.59 3.15
CA GLN A 83 2.66 -3.91 4.58
C GLN A 83 1.79 -2.95 5.42
N ASP A 84 1.17 -1.94 4.79
CA ASP A 84 0.30 -0.97 5.47
C ASP A 84 -1.08 -1.56 5.76
N THR A 85 -1.30 -1.92 7.03
CA THR A 85 -2.57 -2.50 7.48
C THR A 85 -3.76 -1.54 7.39
N ASN A 86 -3.52 -0.22 7.31
CA ASN A 86 -4.60 0.77 7.09
C ASN A 86 -5.31 0.59 5.74
N LEU A 87 -4.70 -0.15 4.80
CA LEU A 87 -5.33 -0.50 3.54
C LEU A 87 -6.35 -1.65 3.66
N LEU A 88 -6.40 -2.36 4.80
CA LEU A 88 -7.38 -3.42 5.06
C LEU A 88 -8.76 -2.83 5.41
N ASP A 89 -9.31 -2.07 4.47
CA ASP A 89 -10.53 -1.28 4.59
C ASP A 89 -11.55 -1.69 3.54
N GLN A 90 -12.71 -2.19 3.97
CA GLN A 90 -13.81 -2.60 3.10
C GLN A 90 -14.50 -1.45 2.36
N THR A 91 -14.18 -0.21 2.68
CA THR A 91 -14.61 0.95 1.87
C THR A 91 -13.70 1.16 0.65
N LEU A 92 -12.52 0.57 0.68
CA LEU A 92 -11.50 0.69 -0.37
C LEU A 92 -11.47 -0.55 -1.26
N PHE A 93 -11.68 -1.73 -0.68
CA PHE A 93 -11.61 -3.03 -1.38
C PHE A 93 -12.78 -3.94 -1.01
N ASP A 94 -13.23 -4.71 -1.99
CA ASP A 94 -14.05 -5.89 -1.74
C ASP A 94 -13.18 -7.04 -1.19
N LYS A 95 -13.77 -7.95 -0.42
CA LYS A 95 -13.05 -9.08 0.20
C LYS A 95 -12.34 -9.99 -0.81
N GLU A 96 -12.82 -10.03 -2.04
CA GLU A 96 -12.24 -10.77 -3.15
C GLU A 96 -10.94 -10.16 -3.68
N GLN A 97 -10.68 -8.89 -3.35
CA GLN A 97 -9.50 -8.14 -3.78
C GLN A 97 -8.35 -8.21 -2.76
N ILE A 98 -8.62 -8.70 -1.55
CA ILE A 98 -7.62 -8.76 -0.47
C ILE A 98 -7.08 -10.18 -0.35
N TRP A 99 -5.75 -10.29 -0.40
CA TRP A 99 -5.02 -11.55 -0.30
C TRP A 99 -3.90 -11.44 0.72
N PHE A 100 -3.74 -12.47 1.53
CA PHE A 100 -2.66 -12.60 2.51
C PHE A 100 -1.61 -13.57 2.01
N VAL A 101 -0.34 -13.20 2.19
CA VAL A 101 0.81 -14.05 1.87
C VAL A 101 1.52 -14.43 3.16
N GLU A 102 1.70 -15.72 3.37
CA GLU A 102 2.39 -16.27 4.53
C GLU A 102 3.49 -17.22 4.07
N LYS A 103 4.61 -17.25 4.79
CA LYS A 103 5.66 -18.26 4.59
C LYS A 103 5.56 -19.29 5.68
N ASP A 104 5.61 -20.57 5.31
CA ASP A 104 5.69 -21.67 6.26
C ASP A 104 7.13 -21.85 6.81
N GLU A 105 7.29 -22.82 7.70
CA GLU A 105 8.57 -23.15 8.32
C GLU A 105 9.64 -23.64 7.33
N TYR A 106 9.25 -24.06 6.14
CA TYR A 106 10.13 -24.49 5.05
C TYR A 106 10.44 -23.37 4.06
N GLY A 107 9.86 -22.16 4.27
CA GLY A 107 10.03 -21.00 3.40
C GLY A 107 9.13 -21.00 2.16
N ALA A 108 8.20 -21.94 2.04
CA ALA A 108 7.21 -21.91 0.97
C ALA A 108 6.15 -20.82 1.24
N SER A 109 5.75 -20.12 0.19
CA SER A 109 4.75 -19.05 0.28
C SER A 109 3.35 -19.60 0.01
N HIS A 110 2.41 -19.28 0.88
CA HIS A 110 1.00 -19.59 0.75
C HIS A 110 0.20 -18.31 0.55
N LEU A 111 -0.72 -18.33 -0.39
CA LEU A 111 -1.60 -17.22 -0.73
C LEU A 111 -3.04 -17.59 -0.36
N THR A 112 -3.67 -16.78 0.51
CA THR A 112 -5.05 -17.02 0.99
C THR A 112 -5.88 -15.77 0.79
N GLY A 113 -6.98 -15.90 0.07
CA GLY A 113 -7.93 -14.80 -0.16
C GLY A 113 -8.77 -14.50 1.09
N LEU A 114 -9.03 -13.22 1.37
CA LEU A 114 -9.94 -12.85 2.45
C LEU A 114 -11.34 -13.44 2.25
N SER A 115 -11.76 -13.64 1.00
CA SER A 115 -13.05 -14.26 0.63
C SER A 115 -13.19 -15.74 1.05
N GLU A 116 -12.09 -16.43 1.34
CA GLU A 116 -12.10 -17.83 1.81
C GLU A 116 -12.57 -17.96 3.27
N TYR A 117 -12.54 -16.86 4.02
CA TYR A 117 -13.02 -16.82 5.40
C TYR A 117 -14.54 -16.60 5.44
N ARG A 118 -15.29 -17.57 6.01
CA ARG A 118 -16.75 -17.65 5.93
C ARG A 118 -17.53 -16.55 6.66
N ASP A 119 -16.99 -15.94 7.68
CA ASP A 119 -17.73 -15.06 8.61
C ASP A 119 -17.36 -13.57 8.49
N ILE A 120 -17.05 -13.10 7.29
CA ILE A 120 -16.69 -11.69 7.10
C ILE A 120 -17.95 -10.89 6.80
N ARG A 121 -18.32 -10.02 7.74
CA ARG A 121 -19.47 -9.11 7.60
C ARG A 121 -19.06 -7.81 6.92
N LYS A 122 -20.04 -7.19 6.24
CA LYS A 122 -19.89 -5.87 5.58
C LYS A 122 -19.51 -4.82 6.58
N GLN A 123 -18.85 -4.45 7.28
CA GLN A 123 -18.44 -3.48 8.31
C GLN A 123 -17.51 -4.10 9.36
N GLU A 124 -16.98 -5.27 9.07
CA GLU A 124 -16.00 -5.89 9.92
C GLU A 124 -14.68 -5.12 9.83
N LYS A 125 -14.07 -4.83 10.96
CA LYS A 125 -12.75 -4.21 11.04
C LYS A 125 -11.68 -5.25 10.71
N ILE A 126 -11.37 -5.39 9.42
CA ILE A 126 -10.42 -6.39 8.92
C ILE A 126 -9.04 -6.20 9.53
N GLU A 127 -8.56 -4.95 9.57
CA GLU A 127 -7.28 -4.61 10.17
C GLU A 127 -7.13 -5.12 11.60
N GLU A 128 -8.10 -4.82 12.48
CA GLU A 128 -8.04 -5.26 13.90
C GLU A 128 -7.97 -6.80 14.02
N LYS A 129 -8.65 -7.51 13.15
CA LYS A 129 -8.65 -8.98 13.16
C LYS A 129 -7.36 -9.56 12.56
N TYR A 130 -6.83 -8.91 11.53
CA TYR A 130 -5.52 -9.26 10.97
C TYR A 130 -4.43 -9.15 12.04
N ILE A 131 -4.34 -8.00 12.72
CA ILE A 131 -3.36 -7.76 13.80
C ILE A 131 -3.49 -8.80 14.93
N LYS A 132 -4.72 -9.28 15.19
CA LYS A 132 -4.98 -10.37 16.16
C LYS A 132 -4.70 -11.78 15.61
N GLY A 133 -4.20 -11.91 14.39
CA GLY A 133 -3.83 -13.18 13.77
C GLY A 133 -4.98 -14.00 13.20
N LYS A 134 -6.20 -13.45 13.07
CA LYS A 134 -7.35 -14.22 12.58
C LYS A 134 -7.15 -14.75 11.15
N TYR A 135 -6.37 -14.04 10.35
CA TYR A 135 -6.16 -14.36 8.93
C TYR A 135 -4.78 -14.94 8.64
N GLY A 136 -4.00 -15.31 9.66
CA GLY A 136 -2.59 -15.68 9.46
C GLY A 136 -1.73 -14.49 9.01
N ALA A 137 -0.63 -14.80 8.33
CA ALA A 137 0.26 -13.83 7.69
C ALA A 137 0.79 -12.70 8.61
N ILE A 138 0.78 -12.92 9.94
CA ILE A 138 1.44 -12.03 10.89
C ILE A 138 2.88 -12.48 11.13
N PRO A 139 3.82 -11.52 11.27
CA PRO A 139 5.20 -11.86 11.55
C PRO A 139 5.33 -12.67 12.86
N TYR A 140 6.08 -13.77 12.81
CA TYR A 140 6.42 -14.51 14.03
C TYR A 140 7.45 -13.72 14.84
N LEU A 141 7.01 -13.10 15.92
CA LEU A 141 7.85 -12.21 16.73
C LEU A 141 8.81 -12.95 17.69
N GLY A 142 8.80 -14.27 17.76
CA GLY A 142 9.65 -15.01 18.68
C GLY A 142 9.58 -14.51 20.13
N THR A 143 10.24 -15.18 21.05
CA THR A 143 10.36 -14.70 22.44
C THR A 143 11.72 -14.05 22.66
N PHE A 144 11.77 -12.73 22.77
CA PHE A 144 13.00 -12.00 23.14
C PHE A 144 13.63 -12.45 24.46
N LYS A 145 12.89 -13.14 25.34
CA LYS A 145 13.40 -13.71 26.60
C LYS A 145 14.64 -14.58 26.44
N THR A 146 14.74 -15.33 25.33
CA THR A 146 15.86 -16.24 25.08
C THR A 146 17.18 -15.53 24.78
N VAL A 147 17.13 -14.30 24.31
CA VAL A 147 18.31 -13.49 23.98
C VAL A 147 18.95 -12.91 25.25
N PHE A 148 18.14 -12.60 26.26
CA PHE A 148 18.60 -11.96 27.50
C PHE A 148 18.85 -12.94 28.67
N THR A 149 18.51 -14.21 28.55
CA THR A 149 18.66 -15.22 29.59
C THR A 149 19.86 -16.16 29.41
N LYS A 150 20.64 -16.03 28.33
CA LYS A 150 21.91 -16.75 28.15
C LYS A 150 23.09 -15.89 28.61
N SER A 151 23.22 -15.67 29.89
CA SER A 151 24.43 -15.22 30.55
C SER A 151 24.42 -15.77 31.98
N ASN A 152 24.81 -17.04 32.10
CA ASN A 152 25.46 -17.61 33.27
C ASN A 152 26.16 -18.88 32.85
#